data_eb854162e7ccce50f9ca868667a0b0cc
#
_entry.id   eb854162e7ccce50f9ca868667a0b0cc
#
_cell.length_a   1.000
_cell.length_b   1.000
_cell.length_c   1.000
_cell.angle_alpha   90.00
_cell.angle_beta   90.00
_cell.angle_gamma   90.00
#
_symmetry.space_group_name_H-M   'P 1'
#
loop_
_entity.id
_entity.type
_entity.pdbx_description
1 polymer ?
#
loop_
_entity_poly.entity_id
_entity_poly.type
_entity_poly.pdbx_seq_one_letter_code
_entity_poly.pdbx_strand_id
1 'polypeptide(L)'
;YHMLVGCRSEEIPGQVVLFSSKDLKEWKFETILAENSTGEIGVMWECPDFFPLGDKHVLICSPQHMRAKGYEFHNGHNSLYFTGDYDSEKHTFEKDAPVSLDYGLDFYAPQTTLLPDGRRVMIAWMKSWDSCVIKEKQRWQGMMTLPRELESVSYTHLRAHETCADL
;
A
#
# COMPACT_ATOMS: atom_id res chain seq x y z
N TYR A 1 19.80 4.21 -4.10
CA TYR A 1 18.57 4.47 -3.33
C TYR A 1 17.41 4.66 -4.29
N HIS A 2 16.23 4.17 -3.87
CA HIS A 2 14.98 4.37 -4.59
C HIS A 2 13.98 5.10 -3.69
N MET A 3 13.15 5.92 -4.29
CA MET A 3 12.06 6.63 -3.64
C MET A 3 10.80 6.47 -4.48
N LEU A 4 9.71 6.09 -3.82
CA LEU A 4 8.39 6.04 -4.41
C LEU A 4 7.58 7.25 -3.98
N VAL A 5 6.86 7.84 -4.91
CA VAL A 5 5.97 8.97 -4.63
C VAL A 5 4.61 8.67 -5.23
N GLY A 6 3.59 8.70 -4.38
CA GLY A 6 2.21 8.68 -4.83
C GLY A 6 1.81 10.04 -5.39
N CYS A 7 1.19 10.06 -6.55
CA CYS A 7 0.76 11.28 -7.20
C CYS A 7 -0.49 11.07 -8.07
N ARG A 8 -0.93 12.12 -8.73
CA ARG A 8 -1.93 12.11 -9.80
C ARG A 8 -1.58 13.16 -10.84
N SER A 9 -2.01 12.95 -12.07
CA SER A 9 -2.02 13.98 -13.11
C SER A 9 -3.48 14.41 -13.40
N GLU A 10 -3.65 15.38 -14.30
CA GLU A 10 -4.99 15.79 -14.76
C GLU A 10 -5.68 14.69 -15.56
N GLU A 11 -4.89 13.87 -16.27
CA GLU A 11 -5.40 12.83 -17.16
C GLU A 11 -5.53 11.47 -16.46
N ILE A 12 -4.63 11.14 -15.53
CA ILE A 12 -4.58 9.84 -14.88
C ILE A 12 -4.70 10.01 -13.36
N PRO A 13 -5.82 9.59 -12.78
CA PRO A 13 -6.00 9.59 -11.34
C PRO A 13 -5.20 8.45 -10.72
N GLY A 14 -4.36 8.75 -9.74
CA GLY A 14 -3.60 7.74 -8.99
C GLY A 14 -2.44 7.13 -9.78
N GLN A 15 -1.24 7.52 -9.40
CA GLN A 15 0.02 7.00 -9.93
C GLN A 15 1.03 6.80 -8.81
N VAL A 16 1.96 5.89 -9.03
CA VAL A 16 3.17 5.74 -8.22
C VAL A 16 4.36 5.93 -9.15
N VAL A 17 5.18 6.92 -8.83
CA VAL A 17 6.39 7.23 -9.59
C VAL A 17 7.64 6.81 -8.83
N LEU A 18 8.64 6.35 -9.57
CA LEU A 18 9.92 5.90 -9.04
C LEU A 18 11.02 6.91 -9.37
N PHE A 19 11.76 7.27 -8.33
CA PHE A 19 12.98 8.03 -8.43
C PHE A 19 14.17 7.20 -7.93
N SER A 20 15.35 7.45 -8.47
CA SER A 20 16.61 6.91 -7.98
C SER A 20 17.57 8.02 -7.54
N SER A 21 18.46 7.68 -6.60
CA SER A 21 19.54 8.54 -6.17
C SER A 21 20.77 7.72 -5.79
N LYS A 22 21.96 8.27 -5.99
CA LYS A 22 23.22 7.70 -5.53
C LYS A 22 23.65 8.21 -4.15
N ASP A 23 23.16 9.38 -3.76
CA ASP A 23 23.66 10.14 -2.61
C ASP A 23 22.56 10.71 -1.68
N LEU A 24 21.28 10.44 -1.99
CA LEU A 24 20.10 10.97 -1.30
C LEU A 24 19.90 12.50 -1.44
N LYS A 25 20.68 13.16 -2.28
CA LYS A 25 20.58 14.62 -2.50
C LYS A 25 19.99 14.93 -3.86
N GLU A 26 20.54 14.29 -4.90
CA GLU A 26 20.04 14.44 -6.26
C GLU A 26 19.20 13.22 -6.63
N TRP A 27 17.98 13.49 -7.09
CA TRP A 27 17.01 12.46 -7.47
C TRP A 27 16.67 12.55 -8.93
N LYS A 28 16.76 11.42 -9.61
CA LYS A 28 16.41 11.26 -11.02
C LYS A 28 15.08 10.53 -11.11
N PHE A 29 14.14 11.07 -11.87
CA PHE A 29 12.93 10.35 -12.26
C PHE A 29 13.31 9.16 -13.16
N GLU A 30 12.82 7.97 -12.80
CA GLU A 30 13.06 6.76 -13.60
C GLU A 30 11.82 6.39 -14.41
N THR A 31 10.66 6.23 -13.78
CA THR A 31 9.46 5.77 -14.45
C THR A 31 8.18 6.05 -13.64
N ILE A 32 7.03 5.93 -14.30
CA ILE A 32 5.75 5.68 -13.65
C ILE A 32 5.67 4.18 -13.41
N LEU A 33 5.87 3.77 -12.15
CA LEU A 33 5.92 2.36 -11.76
C LEU A 33 4.55 1.68 -11.89
N ALA A 34 3.50 2.39 -11.54
CA ALA A 34 2.13 1.93 -11.63
C ALA A 34 1.15 3.10 -11.76
N GLU A 35 0.04 2.86 -12.45
CA GLU A 35 -0.98 3.87 -12.66
C GLU A 35 -2.40 3.27 -12.67
N ASN A 36 -3.39 4.13 -12.41
CA ASN A 36 -4.81 3.85 -12.47
C ASN A 36 -5.39 4.21 -13.84
N SER A 37 -4.97 3.52 -14.87
CA SER A 37 -5.38 3.80 -16.26
C SER A 37 -6.89 3.64 -16.52
N THR A 38 -7.59 2.85 -15.69
CA THR A 38 -9.05 2.65 -15.80
C THR A 38 -9.88 3.70 -15.05
N GLY A 39 -9.26 4.44 -14.12
CA GLY A 39 -9.96 5.36 -13.22
C GLY A 39 -10.79 4.67 -12.12
N GLU A 40 -10.80 3.34 -12.05
CA GLU A 40 -11.63 2.58 -11.08
C GLU A 40 -11.06 2.54 -9.66
N ILE A 41 -9.76 2.79 -9.50
CA ILE A 41 -9.03 2.63 -8.24
C ILE A 41 -8.77 4.00 -7.59
N GLY A 42 -9.85 4.71 -7.28
CA GLY A 42 -9.77 6.02 -6.61
C GLY A 42 -9.08 7.11 -7.44
N VAL A 43 -8.83 8.25 -6.81
CA VAL A 43 -8.32 9.46 -7.51
C VAL A 43 -6.90 9.85 -7.11
N MET A 44 -6.37 9.29 -6.05
CA MET A 44 -5.03 9.52 -5.54
C MET A 44 -4.54 8.26 -4.85
N TRP A 45 -3.30 7.87 -5.09
CA TRP A 45 -2.68 6.74 -4.41
C TRP A 45 -1.68 7.25 -3.38
N GLU A 46 -2.07 7.21 -2.10
CA GLU A 46 -1.23 7.63 -0.99
C GLU A 46 -0.38 6.48 -0.46
N CYS A 47 0.67 6.82 0.28
CA CYS A 47 1.50 5.91 1.05
C CYS A 47 1.99 4.68 0.27
N PRO A 48 2.58 4.83 -0.94
CA PRO A 48 3.08 3.68 -1.67
C PRO A 48 4.22 3.00 -0.91
N ASP A 49 4.18 1.66 -0.91
CA ASP A 49 5.25 0.81 -0.36
C ASP A 49 5.49 -0.34 -1.35
N PHE A 50 6.75 -0.53 -1.77
CA PHE A 50 7.11 -1.48 -2.82
C PHE A 50 8.30 -2.32 -2.41
N PHE A 51 8.12 -3.65 -2.42
CA PHE A 51 9.11 -4.57 -1.90
C PHE A 51 8.99 -5.97 -2.53
N PRO A 52 10.09 -6.75 -2.53
CA PRO A 52 10.03 -8.16 -2.88
C PRO A 52 9.41 -8.98 -1.74
N LEU A 53 8.59 -9.96 -2.12
CA LEU A 53 8.03 -10.93 -1.20
C LEU A 53 7.86 -12.29 -1.90
N GLY A 54 8.62 -13.30 -1.49
CA GLY A 54 8.73 -14.55 -2.22
C GLY A 54 9.37 -14.36 -3.61
N ASP A 55 8.70 -14.81 -4.63
CA ASP A 55 9.11 -14.71 -6.03
C ASP A 55 8.50 -13.49 -6.77
N LYS A 56 7.69 -12.70 -6.10
CA LYS A 56 7.01 -11.53 -6.66
C LYS A 56 7.43 -10.23 -5.96
N HIS A 57 7.04 -9.13 -6.55
CA HIS A 57 7.03 -7.83 -5.89
C HIS A 57 5.60 -7.46 -5.49
N VAL A 58 5.49 -6.73 -4.40
CA VAL A 58 4.23 -6.22 -3.85
C VAL A 58 4.29 -4.70 -3.86
N LEU A 59 3.25 -4.08 -4.42
CA LEU A 59 3.00 -2.66 -4.29
C LEU A 59 1.76 -2.47 -3.42
N ILE A 60 1.94 -1.86 -2.27
CA ILE A 60 0.83 -1.41 -1.41
C ILE A 60 0.57 0.06 -1.70
N CYS A 61 -0.70 0.47 -1.71
CA CYS A 61 -1.09 1.87 -1.71
C CYS A 61 -2.44 2.08 -1.04
N SER A 62 -2.72 3.34 -0.72
CA SER A 62 -3.96 3.77 -0.06
C SER A 62 -4.74 4.72 -0.97
N PRO A 63 -5.61 4.18 -1.84
CA PRO A 63 -6.39 5.00 -2.75
C PRO A 63 -7.48 5.79 -2.04
N GLN A 64 -7.65 7.06 -2.45
CA GLN A 64 -8.72 7.93 -1.99
C GLN A 64 -9.92 7.91 -2.94
N HIS A 65 -11.11 8.06 -2.36
CA HIS A 65 -12.39 8.20 -3.08
C HIS A 65 -12.70 7.03 -4.02
N MET A 66 -12.45 5.81 -3.56
CA MET A 66 -12.88 4.60 -4.27
C MET A 66 -14.41 4.45 -4.24
N ARG A 67 -14.91 3.70 -5.20
CA ARG A 67 -16.28 3.21 -5.21
C ARG A 67 -16.30 1.73 -4.82
N ALA A 68 -17.33 1.34 -4.08
CA ALA A 68 -17.52 -0.04 -3.70
C ALA A 68 -17.59 -0.97 -4.94
N LYS A 69 -16.91 -2.12 -4.85
CA LYS A 69 -16.93 -3.16 -5.86
C LYS A 69 -17.16 -4.50 -5.18
N GLY A 70 -18.41 -4.93 -5.14
CA GLY A 70 -18.82 -6.13 -4.43
C GLY A 70 -18.45 -6.05 -2.94
N TYR A 71 -17.76 -7.08 -2.45
CA TYR A 71 -17.21 -7.14 -1.10
C TYR A 71 -15.70 -6.85 -1.06
N GLU A 72 -15.07 -6.64 -2.22
CA GLU A 72 -13.62 -6.44 -2.30
C GLU A 72 -13.21 -5.04 -1.85
N PHE A 73 -13.94 -4.02 -2.26
CA PHE A 73 -13.65 -2.63 -1.90
C PHE A 73 -14.90 -1.94 -1.35
N HIS A 74 -14.70 -1.00 -0.44
CA HIS A 74 -15.77 -0.15 0.08
C HIS A 74 -15.69 1.27 -0.52
N ASN A 75 -16.74 2.06 -0.34
CA ASN A 75 -16.72 3.48 -0.70
C ASN A 75 -15.75 4.25 0.19
N GLY A 76 -15.04 5.21 -0.40
CA GLY A 76 -14.14 6.09 0.34
C GLY A 76 -12.68 5.67 0.25
N HIS A 77 -11.99 5.61 1.37
CA HIS A 77 -10.55 5.44 1.46
C HIS A 77 -10.20 4.00 1.78
N ASN A 78 -9.51 3.34 0.87
CA ASN A 78 -9.12 1.92 0.99
C ASN A 78 -7.61 1.77 1.16
N SER A 79 -7.18 0.59 1.55
CA SER A 79 -5.81 0.12 1.42
C SER A 79 -5.80 -1.17 0.63
N LEU A 80 -4.98 -1.22 -0.40
CA LEU A 80 -4.91 -2.35 -1.31
C LEU A 80 -3.47 -2.67 -1.70
N TYR A 81 -3.28 -3.82 -2.34
CA TYR A 81 -2.00 -4.20 -2.90
C TYR A 81 -2.16 -4.77 -4.30
N PHE A 82 -1.05 -4.72 -5.02
CA PHE A 82 -0.82 -5.43 -6.26
C PHE A 82 0.35 -6.39 -6.06
N THR A 83 0.27 -7.58 -6.60
CA THR A 83 1.42 -8.44 -6.85
C THR A 83 1.88 -8.29 -8.29
N GLY A 84 3.07 -8.73 -8.62
CA GLY A 84 3.54 -8.69 -10.00
C GLY A 84 5.02 -8.96 -10.16
N ASP A 85 5.45 -8.99 -11.41
CA ASP A 85 6.83 -9.16 -11.80
C ASP A 85 7.51 -7.81 -12.00
N TYR A 86 8.67 -7.62 -11.39
CA TYR A 86 9.44 -6.39 -11.50
C TYR A 86 10.78 -6.62 -12.18
N ASP A 87 10.99 -5.93 -13.29
CA ASP A 87 12.28 -5.86 -13.97
C ASP A 87 13.06 -4.65 -13.43
N SER A 88 14.08 -4.91 -12.62
CA SER A 88 14.88 -3.87 -11.99
C SER A 88 15.84 -3.14 -12.96
N GLU A 89 16.13 -3.69 -14.13
CA GLU A 89 16.96 -3.03 -15.15
C GLU A 89 16.14 -2.01 -15.95
N LYS A 90 14.90 -2.34 -16.26
CA LYS A 90 13.97 -1.48 -17.00
C LYS A 90 13.06 -0.63 -16.10
N HIS A 91 13.04 -0.93 -14.81
CA HIS A 91 12.12 -0.35 -13.84
C HIS A 91 10.64 -0.52 -14.24
N THR A 92 10.28 -1.69 -14.81
CA THR A 92 8.90 -2.01 -15.18
C THR A 92 8.27 -2.96 -14.19
N PHE A 93 7.02 -2.72 -13.83
CA PHE A 93 6.24 -3.55 -12.93
C PHE A 93 4.97 -4.04 -13.64
N GLU A 94 4.94 -5.33 -13.97
CA GLU A 94 3.78 -6.01 -14.55
C GLU A 94 2.86 -6.46 -13.42
N LYS A 95 1.96 -5.57 -13.02
CA LYS A 95 1.08 -5.78 -11.87
C LYS A 95 -0.16 -6.60 -12.21
N ASP A 96 -0.54 -7.47 -11.28
CA ASP A 96 -1.82 -8.18 -11.27
C ASP A 96 -2.98 -7.22 -10.91
N ALA A 97 -4.19 -7.75 -10.83
CA ALA A 97 -5.35 -7.01 -10.35
C ALA A 97 -5.18 -6.60 -8.86
N PRO A 98 -5.76 -5.46 -8.45
CA PRO A 98 -5.69 -5.03 -7.06
C PRO A 98 -6.53 -5.94 -6.16
N VAL A 99 -6.03 -6.16 -4.96
CA VAL A 99 -6.71 -6.92 -3.90
C VAL A 99 -6.76 -6.06 -2.64
N SER A 100 -7.85 -6.13 -1.89
CA SER A 100 -7.98 -5.44 -0.62
C SER A 100 -6.97 -5.97 0.39
N LEU A 101 -6.29 -5.07 1.08
CA LEU A 101 -5.31 -5.44 2.09
C LEU A 101 -5.96 -5.76 3.44
N ASP A 102 -7.11 -5.15 3.70
CA ASP A 102 -7.92 -5.37 4.88
C ASP A 102 -9.39 -5.09 4.55
N TYR A 103 -10.31 -5.87 5.11
CA TYR A 103 -11.75 -5.71 4.89
C TYR A 103 -12.44 -4.81 5.93
N GLY A 104 -11.69 -4.28 6.88
CA GLY A 104 -12.19 -3.30 7.85
C GLY A 104 -12.25 -1.89 7.26
N LEU A 105 -13.20 -1.10 7.76
CA LEU A 105 -13.35 0.30 7.35
C LEU A 105 -12.26 1.21 7.94
N ASP A 106 -11.69 0.82 9.06
CA ASP A 106 -10.68 1.56 9.81
C ASP A 106 -9.29 0.93 9.64
N PHE A 107 -8.83 0.89 8.38
CA PHE A 107 -7.48 0.44 8.02
C PHE A 107 -6.94 1.29 6.87
N TYR A 108 -5.96 2.15 7.15
CA TYR A 108 -5.42 3.08 6.16
C TYR A 108 -3.93 3.33 6.32
N ALA A 109 -3.28 3.75 5.23
CA ALA A 109 -1.88 4.14 5.17
C ALA A 109 -0.90 3.10 5.76
N PRO A 110 -1.02 1.79 5.43
CA PRO A 110 -0.09 0.78 5.88
C PRO A 110 1.33 1.07 5.38
N GLN A 111 2.31 0.75 6.22
CA GLN A 111 3.72 0.77 5.85
C GLN A 111 4.37 -0.49 6.37
N THR A 112 5.38 -0.98 5.64
CA THR A 112 6.10 -2.19 6.01
C THR A 112 7.56 -1.93 6.29
N THR A 113 8.17 -2.82 7.06
CA THR A 113 9.62 -2.86 7.27
C THR A 113 10.12 -4.29 7.25
N LEU A 114 11.34 -4.47 6.73
CA LEU A 114 12.06 -5.73 6.84
C LEU A 114 12.83 -5.74 8.16
N LEU A 115 12.52 -6.70 9.02
CA LEU A 115 13.21 -6.87 10.30
C LEU A 115 14.56 -7.56 10.10
N PRO A 116 15.50 -7.43 11.07
CA PRO A 116 16.81 -8.08 10.99
C PRO A 116 16.76 -9.60 10.90
N ASP A 117 15.68 -10.24 11.35
CA ASP A 117 15.45 -11.68 11.27
C ASP A 117 14.86 -12.15 9.95
N GLY A 118 14.62 -11.22 9.00
CA GLY A 118 14.12 -11.51 7.66
C GLY A 118 12.60 -11.44 7.53
N ARG A 119 11.85 -11.24 8.60
CA ARG A 119 10.40 -11.05 8.54
C ARG A 119 10.06 -9.65 8.00
N ARG A 120 9.08 -9.59 7.13
CA ARG A 120 8.47 -8.31 6.74
C ARG A 120 7.23 -8.06 7.57
N VAL A 121 7.21 -6.94 8.25
CA VAL A 121 6.12 -6.58 9.18
C VAL A 121 5.45 -5.30 8.73
N MET A 122 4.14 -5.28 8.83
CA MET A 122 3.26 -4.17 8.46
C MET A 122 2.56 -3.59 9.69
N ILE A 123 2.44 -2.26 9.73
CA ILE A 123 1.60 -1.51 10.66
C ILE A 123 0.78 -0.51 9.84
N ALA A 124 -0.48 -0.30 10.22
CA ALA A 124 -1.38 0.65 9.60
C ALA A 124 -2.05 1.58 10.61
N TRP A 125 -2.59 2.68 10.15
CA TRP A 125 -3.49 3.50 10.93
C TRP A 125 -4.85 2.80 11.05
N MET A 126 -5.24 2.48 12.28
CA MET A 126 -6.52 1.83 12.60
C MET A 126 -7.64 2.88 12.64
N LYS A 127 -7.78 3.56 11.53
CA LYS A 127 -8.75 4.60 11.21
C LYS A 127 -8.69 4.86 9.71
N SER A 128 -9.58 5.67 9.17
CA SER A 128 -9.48 6.26 7.84
C SER A 128 -9.92 7.72 7.88
N TRP A 129 -9.78 8.42 6.77
CA TRP A 129 -10.27 9.80 6.67
C TRP A 129 -11.79 9.90 6.80
N ASP A 130 -12.52 8.83 6.47
CA ASP A 130 -13.99 8.76 6.55
C ASP A 130 -14.49 8.36 7.94
N SER A 131 -13.61 7.99 8.86
CA SER A 131 -13.98 7.55 10.20
C SER A 131 -14.55 8.71 11.03
N CYS A 132 -15.58 8.43 11.79
CA CYS A 132 -16.16 9.40 12.71
C CYS A 132 -15.13 9.89 13.73
N VAL A 133 -15.07 11.20 13.91
CA VAL A 133 -14.30 11.82 14.99
C VAL A 133 -15.10 11.63 16.29
N ILE A 134 -14.54 10.93 17.25
CA ILE A 134 -15.13 10.83 18.59
C ILE A 134 -14.96 12.19 19.27
N LYS A 135 -16.08 12.87 19.52
CA LYS A 135 -16.10 14.23 20.12
C LYS A 135 -15.93 14.24 21.62
N GLU A 136 -15.72 13.08 22.24
CA GLU A 136 -15.52 12.99 23.68
C GLU A 136 -14.15 13.52 24.09
N LYS A 137 -14.00 13.88 25.37
CA LYS A 137 -12.76 14.41 25.94
C LYS A 137 -11.66 13.36 26.04
N GLN A 138 -11.20 12.86 24.88
CA GLN A 138 -10.05 11.98 24.79
C GLN A 138 -8.77 12.79 24.59
N ARG A 139 -7.67 12.31 25.19
CA ARG A 139 -6.35 12.94 25.04
C ARG A 139 -5.63 12.54 23.75
N TRP A 140 -6.15 11.56 23.03
CA TRP A 140 -5.60 11.06 21.76
C TRP A 140 -6.73 10.76 20.79
N GLN A 141 -6.37 10.64 19.51
CA GLN A 141 -7.30 10.29 18.46
C GLN A 141 -6.66 9.29 17.49
N GLY A 142 -7.36 8.18 17.23
CA GLY A 142 -6.87 7.09 16.39
C GLY A 142 -5.95 6.13 17.15
N MET A 143 -5.65 5.04 16.48
CA MET A 143 -4.78 3.96 16.96
C MET A 143 -3.95 3.43 15.78
N MET A 144 -2.88 2.72 16.09
CA MET A 144 -2.19 1.87 15.12
C MET A 144 -2.70 0.44 15.25
N THR A 145 -2.65 -0.31 14.16
CA THR A 145 -2.92 -1.75 14.19
C THR A 145 -1.83 -2.48 14.96
N LEU A 146 -2.12 -3.71 15.38
CA LEU A 146 -1.05 -4.62 15.77
C LEU A 146 -0.13 -4.89 14.57
N PRO A 147 1.17 -5.09 14.79
CA PRO A 147 2.08 -5.52 13.74
C PRO A 147 1.63 -6.84 13.13
N ARG A 148 1.65 -6.94 11.80
CA ARG A 148 1.28 -8.14 11.05
C ARG A 148 2.47 -8.59 10.21
N GLU A 149 2.86 -9.83 10.33
CA GLU A 149 3.84 -10.43 9.43
C GLU A 149 3.22 -10.71 8.07
N LEU A 150 3.97 -10.42 7.02
CA LEU A 150 3.55 -10.64 5.64
C LEU A 150 4.29 -11.82 5.06
N GLU A 151 3.54 -12.76 4.50
CA GLU A 151 4.07 -13.93 3.81
C GLU A 151 3.49 -14.06 2.41
N SER A 152 4.30 -14.55 1.49
CA SER A 152 3.84 -15.00 0.18
C SER A 152 3.28 -16.42 0.28
N VAL A 153 2.03 -16.62 -0.13
CA VAL A 153 1.42 -17.94 -0.19
C VAL A 153 1.21 -18.38 -1.63
N SER A 154 1.45 -19.65 -1.92
CA SER A 154 1.52 -20.23 -3.27
C SER A 154 0.22 -20.16 -4.10
N TYR A 155 -0.85 -19.63 -3.55
CA TYR A 155 -2.18 -19.61 -4.19
C TYR A 155 -2.66 -18.25 -4.61
N THR A 156 -1.80 -17.22 -4.65
CA THR A 156 -2.15 -15.90 -5.21
C THR A 156 -2.22 -14.71 -4.26
N HIS A 157 -2.09 -14.86 -2.96
CA HIS A 157 -2.40 -13.74 -2.07
C HIS A 157 -1.35 -13.50 -0.99
N LEU A 158 -1.20 -12.24 -0.64
CA LEU A 158 -0.53 -11.80 0.56
C LEU A 158 -1.31 -12.30 1.78
N ARG A 159 -0.65 -12.96 2.71
CA ARG A 159 -1.22 -13.31 4.00
C ARG A 159 -0.61 -12.44 5.09
N ALA A 160 -1.46 -11.77 5.86
CA ALA A 160 -1.05 -11.08 7.06
C ALA A 160 -1.42 -11.94 8.27
N HIS A 161 -0.41 -12.37 9.04
CA HIS A 161 -0.62 -13.04 10.31
C HIS A 161 -0.61 -12.02 11.44
N GLU A 162 -1.60 -12.09 12.30
CA GLU A 162 -1.54 -11.41 13.59
C GLU A 162 -0.57 -12.16 14.49
N THR A 163 0.49 -11.50 14.92
CA THR A 163 1.58 -12.11 15.70
C THR A 163 1.25 -12.31 17.18
N CYS A 164 -0.02 -12.31 17.56
CA CYS A 164 -0.45 -12.38 18.96
C CYS A 164 -0.66 -13.80 19.52
N ALA A 165 -0.21 -14.85 18.83
CA ALA A 165 -0.48 -16.22 19.28
C ALA A 165 0.57 -16.80 20.25
N ASP A 166 1.69 -16.11 20.50
CA ASP A 166 2.81 -16.64 21.28
C ASP A 166 3.29 -15.67 22.39
N LEU A 167 2.35 -15.10 23.13
CA LEU A 167 2.63 -14.41 24.40
C LEU A 167 2.00 -15.15 25.58
#